data_e43f398850bb1ef179340f3d680b0875
#
_entry.id   e43f398850bb1ef179340f3d680b0875
#
_cell.length_a   1.000
_cell.length_b   1.000
_cell.length_c   1.000
_cell.angle_alpha   90.00
_cell.angle_beta   90.00
_cell.angle_gamma   90.00
#
_symmetry.space_group_name_H-M   'P 1'
#
loop_
_entity.id
_entity.type
_entity.pdbx_description
1 polymer ?
#
loop_
_entity_poly.entity_id
_entity_poly.type
_entity_poly.pdbx_seq_one_letter_code
_entity_poly.pdbx_strand_id
1 'polypeptide(L)'
;MKDRLTAVFRKRWAFRSLGLFGVGVLLCFLPSWQKHSFSLKNDVYPVNALYNLYFAITKSNKNANYSISSADFRFNSVRTGQADGKREIYVLVVGETSRAMEWSLYGYERNTTPRMEGLDGLVHFTDVVTQSNNTHKSVPIILSAASAENYGVIYDEKSIVTAFKEAGFRTLVIANQKLTTSMIGAF
;
A
#
# COMPACT_ATOMS: atom_id res chain seq x y z
N MET A 1 -56.43 22.71 24.25
CA MET A 1 -55.74 23.89 23.63
C MET A 1 -54.22 23.82 23.77
N LYS A 2 -53.65 23.39 24.91
CA LYS A 2 -52.21 23.21 25.12
C LYS A 2 -51.57 22.23 24.14
N ASP A 3 -52.19 21.09 23.85
CA ASP A 3 -51.61 20.03 23.00
C ASP A 3 -51.49 20.42 21.51
N ARG A 4 -52.40 21.27 21.03
CA ARG A 4 -52.28 21.78 19.66
C ARG A 4 -51.13 22.80 19.50
N LEU A 5 -50.89 23.61 20.53
CA LEU A 5 -49.79 24.57 20.52
C LEU A 5 -48.41 23.88 20.59
N THR A 6 -48.28 22.84 21.41
CA THR A 6 -47.04 22.05 21.49
C THR A 6 -46.76 21.28 20.20
N ALA A 7 -47.77 20.77 19.50
CA ALA A 7 -47.63 20.09 18.23
C ALA A 7 -47.16 21.03 17.12
N VAL A 8 -47.74 22.26 17.07
CA VAL A 8 -47.33 23.29 16.11
C VAL A 8 -45.88 23.76 16.38
N PHE A 9 -45.52 23.94 17.65
CA PHE A 9 -44.17 24.32 18.05
C PHE A 9 -43.14 23.24 17.65
N ARG A 10 -43.44 21.98 17.94
CA ARG A 10 -42.60 20.81 17.59
C ARG A 10 -42.43 20.67 16.08
N LYS A 11 -43.48 20.93 15.31
CA LYS A 11 -43.42 20.90 13.84
C LYS A 11 -42.55 22.03 13.26
N ARG A 12 -42.66 23.24 13.80
CA ARG A 12 -41.82 24.38 13.42
C ARG A 12 -40.33 24.16 13.72
N TRP A 13 -40.03 23.56 14.88
CA TRP A 13 -38.64 23.20 15.24
C TRP A 13 -38.09 22.10 14.35
N ALA A 14 -38.88 21.09 14.02
CA ALA A 14 -38.52 20.03 13.12
C ALA A 14 -38.18 20.58 11.70
N PHE A 15 -38.97 21.51 11.17
CA PHE A 15 -38.68 22.15 9.89
C PHE A 15 -37.44 23.03 9.94
N ARG A 16 -37.20 23.73 11.04
CA ARG A 16 -35.97 24.54 11.21
C ARG A 16 -34.70 23.67 11.31
N SER A 17 -34.77 22.59 12.05
CA SER A 17 -33.66 21.64 12.16
C SER A 17 -33.37 20.92 10.83
N LEU A 18 -34.41 20.56 10.07
CA LEU A 18 -34.26 20.01 8.73
C LEU A 18 -33.65 21.02 7.74
N GLY A 19 -34.07 22.30 7.83
CA GLY A 19 -33.48 23.37 7.03
C GLY A 19 -32.00 23.61 7.37
N LEU A 20 -31.65 23.66 8.66
CA LEU A 20 -30.26 23.79 9.11
C LEU A 20 -29.40 22.59 8.69
N PHE A 21 -29.97 21.37 8.78
CA PHE A 21 -29.30 20.18 8.29
C PHE A 21 -29.05 20.25 6.77
N GLY A 22 -30.07 20.66 5.99
CA GLY A 22 -29.93 20.86 4.55
C GLY A 22 -28.86 21.89 4.18
N VAL A 23 -28.81 23.02 4.88
CA VAL A 23 -27.75 24.03 4.72
C VAL A 23 -26.39 23.48 5.11
N GLY A 24 -26.28 22.73 6.20
CA GLY A 24 -25.04 22.06 6.60
C GLY A 24 -24.51 21.09 5.55
N VAL A 25 -25.42 20.27 4.97
CA VAL A 25 -25.09 19.38 3.86
C VAL A 25 -24.60 20.18 2.63
N LEU A 26 -25.30 21.26 2.27
CA LEU A 26 -24.93 22.13 1.16
C LEU A 26 -23.54 22.77 1.36
N LEU A 27 -23.25 23.24 2.57
CA LEU A 27 -21.96 23.81 2.93
C LEU A 27 -20.84 22.77 2.86
N CYS A 28 -21.09 21.51 3.13
CA CYS A 28 -20.13 20.41 2.95
C CYS A 28 -19.81 20.15 1.48
N PHE A 29 -20.73 20.47 0.57
CA PHE A 29 -20.51 20.28 -0.87
C PHE A 29 -19.86 21.49 -1.57
N LEU A 30 -19.88 22.68 -0.98
CA LEU A 30 -19.27 23.88 -1.58
C LEU A 30 -17.76 23.76 -1.87
N PRO A 31 -16.92 23.17 -0.96
CA PRO A 31 -15.50 22.96 -1.24
C PRO A 31 -15.25 21.95 -2.35
N SER A 32 -16.22 21.07 -2.63
CA SER A 32 -16.10 19.99 -3.62
C SER A 32 -16.18 20.48 -5.05
N TRP A 33 -16.82 21.61 -5.27
CA TRP A 33 -16.98 22.19 -6.61
C TRP A 33 -15.64 22.66 -7.22
N GLN A 34 -14.65 22.94 -6.38
CA GLN A 34 -13.32 23.38 -6.82
C GLN A 34 -12.30 22.24 -6.96
N LYS A 35 -12.61 21.02 -6.47
CA LYS A 35 -11.71 19.87 -6.57
C LYS A 35 -12.07 18.98 -7.75
N HIS A 36 -11.11 18.73 -8.62
CA HIS A 36 -11.25 17.85 -9.79
C HIS A 36 -11.56 16.37 -9.44
N SER A 37 -11.37 15.96 -8.18
CA SER A 37 -11.61 14.58 -7.71
C SER A 37 -12.26 14.57 -6.32
N PHE A 38 -13.55 14.96 -6.26
CA PHE A 38 -14.31 14.87 -5.03
C PHE A 38 -14.76 13.45 -4.74
N SER A 39 -14.54 12.99 -3.52
CA SER A 39 -15.03 11.69 -3.05
C SER A 39 -15.62 11.82 -1.65
N LEU A 40 -16.89 11.44 -1.49
CA LEU A 40 -17.58 11.45 -0.19
C LEU A 40 -16.79 10.73 0.90
N LYS A 41 -16.13 9.63 0.55
CA LYS A 41 -15.34 8.80 1.48
C LYS A 41 -14.02 9.45 1.91
N ASN A 42 -13.52 10.43 1.17
CA ASN A 42 -12.23 11.07 1.46
C ASN A 42 -12.40 12.50 1.99
N ASP A 43 -13.41 13.22 1.48
CA ASP A 43 -13.49 14.67 1.62
C ASP A 43 -14.57 15.14 2.59
N VAL A 44 -15.52 14.28 2.99
CA VAL A 44 -16.66 14.68 3.83
C VAL A 44 -16.56 14.09 5.23
N TYR A 45 -16.39 14.95 6.23
CA TYR A 45 -16.52 14.57 7.63
C TYR A 45 -18.03 14.51 8.02
N PRO A 46 -18.50 13.52 8.80
CA PRO A 46 -17.76 12.39 9.42
C PRO A 46 -17.66 11.12 8.55
N VAL A 47 -18.11 11.15 7.29
CA VAL A 47 -18.13 9.98 6.40
C VAL A 47 -16.71 9.42 6.20
N ASN A 48 -15.73 10.29 5.97
CA ASN A 48 -14.33 9.90 5.82
C ASN A 48 -13.77 9.22 7.08
N ALA A 49 -14.15 9.69 8.27
CA ALA A 49 -13.69 9.08 9.53
C ALA A 49 -14.24 7.66 9.69
N LEU A 50 -15.53 7.46 9.44
CA LEU A 50 -16.19 6.15 9.49
C LEU A 50 -15.63 5.20 8.42
N TYR A 51 -15.43 5.71 7.21
CA TYR A 51 -14.84 4.92 6.12
C TYR A 51 -13.40 4.49 6.45
N ASN A 52 -12.58 5.40 6.95
CA ASN A 52 -11.20 5.11 7.32
C ASN A 52 -11.12 4.12 8.49
N LEU A 53 -12.02 4.22 9.46
CA LEU A 53 -12.12 3.26 10.56
C LEU A 53 -12.50 1.86 10.03
N TYR A 54 -13.53 1.76 9.19
CA TYR A 54 -13.91 0.51 8.54
C TYR A 54 -12.76 -0.10 7.74
N PHE A 55 -12.08 0.74 6.95
CA PHE A 55 -10.93 0.31 6.15
C PHE A 55 -9.76 -0.18 7.02
N ALA A 56 -9.44 0.53 8.10
CA ALA A 56 -8.39 0.15 9.04
C ALA A 56 -8.69 -1.19 9.72
N ILE A 57 -9.91 -1.40 10.18
CA ILE A 57 -10.34 -2.67 10.80
C ILE A 57 -10.24 -3.81 9.78
N THR A 58 -10.76 -3.62 8.57
CA THR A 58 -10.74 -4.64 7.52
C THR A 58 -9.31 -5.02 7.14
N LYS A 59 -8.43 -4.03 6.98
CA LYS A 59 -7.02 -4.24 6.67
C LYS A 59 -6.29 -4.93 7.81
N SER A 60 -6.56 -4.53 9.06
CA SER A 60 -5.97 -5.17 10.24
C SER A 60 -6.37 -6.65 10.34
N ASN A 61 -7.64 -6.97 10.09
CA ASN A 61 -8.13 -8.35 10.10
C ASN A 61 -7.47 -9.19 8.98
N LYS A 62 -7.31 -8.63 7.78
CA LYS A 62 -6.61 -9.33 6.68
C LYS A 62 -5.15 -9.61 7.03
N ASN A 63 -4.45 -8.62 7.61
CA ASN A 63 -3.08 -8.81 8.06
C ASN A 63 -2.98 -9.88 9.16
N ALA A 64 -3.89 -9.86 10.13
CA ALA A 64 -3.91 -10.84 11.22
C ALA A 64 -4.18 -12.27 10.73
N ASN A 65 -4.98 -12.41 9.68
CA ASN A 65 -5.34 -13.71 9.11
C ASN A 65 -4.37 -14.18 8.01
N TYR A 66 -3.32 -13.43 7.68
CA TYR A 66 -2.38 -13.77 6.61
C TYR A 66 -1.77 -15.17 6.75
N SER A 67 -1.37 -15.54 7.97
CA SER A 67 -0.79 -16.87 8.23
C SER A 67 -1.76 -18.02 7.95
N ILE A 68 -3.06 -17.74 8.04
CA ILE A 68 -4.13 -18.73 7.76
C ILE A 68 -4.44 -18.74 6.26
N SER A 69 -4.67 -17.57 5.67
CA SER A 69 -5.06 -17.45 4.26
C SER A 69 -3.95 -17.92 3.31
N SER A 70 -2.68 -17.68 3.65
CA SER A 70 -1.54 -18.11 2.86
C SER A 70 -0.98 -19.50 3.23
N ALA A 71 -1.59 -20.21 4.20
CA ALA A 71 -1.04 -21.46 4.74
C ALA A 71 -0.79 -22.52 3.66
N ASP A 72 -1.75 -22.70 2.77
CA ASP A 72 -1.70 -23.71 1.72
C ASP A 72 -1.02 -23.24 0.43
N PHE A 73 -0.67 -21.95 0.36
CA PHE A 73 0.01 -21.43 -0.81
C PHE A 73 1.42 -22.00 -0.94
N ARG A 74 1.76 -22.48 -2.15
CA ARG A 74 3.09 -22.99 -2.52
C ARG A 74 3.45 -22.52 -3.90
N PHE A 75 4.68 -22.07 -4.07
CA PHE A 75 5.24 -21.75 -5.41
C PHE A 75 5.59 -23.03 -6.17
N ASN A 76 5.83 -24.14 -5.47
CA ASN A 76 6.40 -25.36 -6.02
C ASN A 76 7.72 -25.10 -6.77
N SER A 77 8.50 -24.16 -6.21
CA SER A 77 9.75 -23.72 -6.82
C SER A 77 10.80 -24.81 -6.74
N VAL A 78 11.42 -25.09 -7.88
CA VAL A 78 12.51 -26.06 -7.99
C VAL A 78 13.74 -25.37 -8.58
N ARG A 79 14.89 -25.62 -7.96
CA ARG A 79 16.16 -25.14 -8.50
C ARG A 79 16.49 -25.90 -9.78
N THR A 80 16.48 -25.21 -10.93
CA THR A 80 16.87 -25.78 -12.22
C THR A 80 18.35 -25.47 -12.47
N GLY A 81 19.15 -26.53 -12.56
CA GLY A 81 20.58 -26.45 -12.80
C GLY A 81 21.38 -26.39 -11.50
N GLN A 82 22.20 -27.39 -11.28
CA GLN A 82 23.33 -27.25 -10.38
C GLN A 82 24.42 -26.52 -11.16
N ALA A 83 24.66 -25.26 -10.83
CA ALA A 83 25.90 -24.62 -11.25
C ALA A 83 27.04 -25.46 -10.65
N ASP A 84 27.86 -26.06 -11.45
CA ASP A 84 29.14 -26.77 -11.23
C ASP A 84 29.66 -26.86 -9.76
N GLY A 85 28.81 -27.16 -8.78
CA GLY A 85 29.15 -27.18 -7.35
C GLY A 85 29.49 -25.81 -6.75
N LYS A 86 29.37 -24.71 -7.50
CA LYS A 86 29.68 -23.36 -7.02
C LYS A 86 28.56 -22.83 -6.14
N ARG A 87 28.95 -22.13 -5.07
CA ARG A 87 28.03 -21.43 -4.19
C ARG A 87 27.42 -20.22 -4.92
N GLU A 88 26.12 -20.19 -5.00
CA GLU A 88 25.38 -19.04 -5.54
C GLU A 88 24.87 -18.16 -4.40
N ILE A 89 25.03 -16.85 -4.57
CA ILE A 89 24.53 -15.84 -3.63
C ILE A 89 23.73 -14.83 -4.45
N TYR A 90 22.45 -14.70 -4.09
CA TYR A 90 21.56 -13.69 -4.65
C TYR A 90 21.27 -12.64 -3.59
N VAL A 91 21.48 -11.38 -3.94
CA VAL A 91 21.24 -10.25 -3.03
C VAL A 91 20.20 -9.32 -3.68
N LEU A 92 19.05 -9.22 -3.07
CA LEU A 92 18.02 -8.25 -3.46
C LEU A 92 18.09 -7.05 -2.51
N VAL A 93 18.43 -5.88 -3.05
CA VAL A 93 18.47 -4.63 -2.30
C VAL A 93 17.26 -3.78 -2.70
N VAL A 94 16.33 -3.59 -1.76
CA VAL A 94 15.19 -2.70 -1.94
C VAL A 94 15.53 -1.36 -1.33
N GLY A 95 15.77 -0.36 -2.18
CA GLY A 95 16.05 1.02 -1.77
C GLY A 95 14.78 1.75 -1.37
N GLU A 96 14.94 2.85 -0.64
CA GLU A 96 13.85 3.73 -0.26
C GLU A 96 14.20 5.19 -0.57
N THR A 97 13.17 5.97 -0.96
CA THR A 97 13.26 7.41 -1.22
C THR A 97 14.36 7.75 -2.24
N SER A 98 14.56 6.86 -3.23
CA SER A 98 15.59 7.00 -4.26
C SER A 98 14.93 7.18 -5.63
N ARG A 99 15.15 8.33 -6.24
CA ARG A 99 14.60 8.67 -7.57
C ARG A 99 15.70 8.53 -8.61
N ALA A 100 15.41 7.88 -9.73
CA ALA A 100 16.37 7.69 -10.82
C ALA A 100 16.94 9.01 -11.33
N MET A 101 16.12 10.08 -11.37
CA MET A 101 16.56 11.42 -11.81
C MET A 101 17.62 12.07 -10.91
N GLU A 102 17.87 11.55 -9.72
CA GLU A 102 18.89 12.02 -8.78
C GLU A 102 20.16 11.15 -8.82
N TRP A 103 20.24 10.20 -9.76
CA TRP A 103 21.38 9.31 -9.90
C TRP A 103 22.25 9.72 -11.10
N SER A 104 23.55 9.88 -10.89
CA SER A 104 24.49 10.18 -11.98
C SER A 104 24.51 9.10 -13.05
N LEU A 105 24.25 7.85 -12.70
CA LEU A 105 24.05 6.74 -13.63
C LEU A 105 22.97 7.01 -14.70
N TYR A 106 21.98 7.87 -14.38
CA TYR A 106 20.89 8.27 -15.27
C TYR A 106 21.04 9.71 -15.78
N GLY A 107 22.22 10.32 -15.63
CA GLY A 107 22.52 11.65 -16.16
C GLY A 107 22.32 12.82 -15.20
N TYR A 108 22.19 12.54 -13.90
CA TYR A 108 22.19 13.61 -12.90
C TYR A 108 23.56 14.29 -12.84
N GLU A 109 23.59 15.63 -12.76
CA GLU A 109 24.82 16.43 -12.83
C GLU A 109 25.81 16.16 -11.68
N ARG A 110 25.29 15.78 -10.50
CA ARG A 110 26.12 15.43 -9.34
C ARG A 110 26.49 13.97 -9.35
N ASN A 111 27.70 13.65 -8.97
CA ASN A 111 28.20 12.29 -8.87
C ASN A 111 27.63 11.57 -7.65
N THR A 112 26.42 11.04 -7.77
CA THR A 112 25.66 10.38 -6.70
C THR A 112 25.82 8.86 -6.70
N THR A 113 26.18 8.25 -7.82
CA THR A 113 26.29 6.79 -7.96
C THR A 113 27.65 6.31 -8.53
N PRO A 114 28.79 6.89 -8.11
CA PRO A 114 30.09 6.61 -8.74
C PRO A 114 30.53 5.16 -8.61
N ARG A 115 30.15 4.49 -7.54
CA ARG A 115 30.50 3.07 -7.32
C ARG A 115 29.67 2.13 -8.20
N MET A 116 28.45 2.51 -8.55
CA MET A 116 27.62 1.72 -9.44
C MET A 116 28.11 1.82 -10.88
N GLU A 117 28.48 3.02 -11.31
CA GLU A 117 28.99 3.28 -12.66
C GLU A 117 30.29 2.49 -12.97
N GLY A 118 31.08 2.19 -11.94
CA GLY A 118 32.30 1.40 -12.05
C GLY A 118 32.14 -0.11 -11.93
N LEU A 119 30.88 -0.62 -11.83
CA LEU A 119 30.62 -2.06 -11.70
C LEU A 119 30.66 -2.75 -13.08
N ASP A 120 31.55 -3.75 -13.23
CA ASP A 120 31.54 -4.63 -14.39
C ASP A 120 30.24 -5.46 -14.42
N GLY A 121 29.62 -5.54 -15.61
CA GLY A 121 28.40 -6.31 -15.81
C GLY A 121 27.13 -5.66 -15.26
N LEU A 122 27.18 -4.38 -14.88
CA LEU A 122 26.00 -3.65 -14.47
C LEU A 122 25.00 -3.55 -15.64
N VAL A 123 23.76 -4.00 -15.38
CA VAL A 123 22.62 -3.78 -16.24
C VAL A 123 21.66 -2.83 -15.54
N HIS A 124 21.31 -1.72 -16.18
CA HIS A 124 20.37 -0.77 -15.66
C HIS A 124 19.20 -0.55 -16.63
N PHE A 125 18.04 -0.27 -16.08
CA PHE A 125 16.82 -0.06 -16.85
C PHE A 125 16.47 1.43 -16.82
N THR A 126 16.10 1.98 -17.98
CA THR A 126 15.77 3.41 -18.14
C THR A 126 14.29 3.70 -18.10
N ASP A 127 13.46 2.69 -18.29
CA ASP A 127 12.00 2.81 -18.30
C ASP A 127 11.37 1.88 -17.25
N VAL A 128 11.45 2.31 -15.99
CA VAL A 128 10.86 1.58 -14.85
C VAL A 128 9.97 2.51 -14.05
N VAL A 129 8.73 2.12 -13.87
CA VAL A 129 7.73 2.88 -13.10
C VAL A 129 7.32 2.09 -11.86
N THR A 130 7.31 2.76 -10.71
CA THR A 130 6.76 2.16 -9.48
C THR A 130 5.24 2.06 -9.56
N GLN A 131 4.70 0.95 -9.09
CA GLN A 131 3.25 0.73 -9.04
C GLN A 131 2.58 1.38 -7.82
N SER A 132 3.35 1.97 -6.90
CA SER A 132 2.84 2.70 -5.76
C SER A 132 3.83 3.77 -5.29
N ASN A 133 3.29 4.87 -4.80
CA ASN A 133 4.03 5.98 -4.22
C ASN A 133 4.23 5.87 -2.69
N ASN A 134 3.92 4.72 -2.12
CA ASN A 134 3.96 4.49 -0.67
C ASN A 134 4.67 3.18 -0.36
N THR A 135 5.68 3.23 0.51
CA THR A 135 6.50 2.08 0.92
C THR A 135 5.69 0.88 1.40
N HIS A 136 4.63 1.13 2.19
CA HIS A 136 3.76 0.05 2.70
C HIS A 136 3.01 -0.71 1.61
N LYS A 137 2.90 -0.16 0.41
CA LYS A 137 2.31 -0.83 -0.75
C LYS A 137 3.37 -1.29 -1.74
N SER A 138 4.38 -0.44 -2.04
CA SER A 138 5.38 -0.75 -3.05
C SER A 138 6.25 -1.94 -2.68
N VAL A 139 6.69 -2.06 -1.43
CA VAL A 139 7.53 -3.18 -1.01
C VAL A 139 6.81 -4.53 -1.07
N PRO A 140 5.58 -4.69 -0.57
CA PRO A 140 4.81 -5.90 -0.81
C PRO A 140 4.61 -6.25 -2.29
N ILE A 141 4.37 -5.27 -3.16
CA ILE A 141 4.26 -5.48 -4.61
C ILE A 141 5.59 -6.01 -5.19
N ILE A 142 6.73 -5.41 -4.80
CA ILE A 142 8.06 -5.85 -5.27
C ILE A 142 8.37 -7.29 -4.84
N LEU A 143 7.91 -7.69 -3.65
CA LEU A 143 8.24 -8.99 -3.05
C LEU A 143 7.22 -10.09 -3.35
N SER A 144 6.12 -9.82 -4.05
CA SER A 144 5.04 -10.78 -4.32
C SER A 144 4.57 -10.72 -5.76
N ALA A 145 3.56 -11.52 -6.13
CA ALA A 145 2.90 -11.45 -7.43
C ALA A 145 1.82 -10.35 -7.51
N ALA A 146 1.69 -9.53 -6.48
CA ALA A 146 0.72 -8.44 -6.45
C ALA A 146 1.07 -7.33 -7.45
N SER A 147 0.04 -6.62 -7.88
CA SER A 147 0.15 -5.42 -8.74
C SER A 147 -0.70 -4.28 -8.17
N ALA A 148 -0.62 -3.11 -8.80
CA ALA A 148 -1.49 -1.99 -8.43
C ALA A 148 -2.98 -2.31 -8.66
N GLU A 149 -3.29 -3.08 -9.71
CA GLU A 149 -4.64 -3.52 -10.04
C GLU A 149 -5.11 -4.67 -9.14
N ASN A 150 -4.21 -5.60 -8.79
CA ASN A 150 -4.52 -6.77 -7.99
C ASN A 150 -3.68 -6.81 -6.69
N TYR A 151 -3.85 -5.79 -5.87
CA TYR A 151 -3.13 -5.69 -4.61
C TYR A 151 -3.58 -6.74 -3.57
N GLY A 152 -4.79 -7.30 -3.73
CA GLY A 152 -5.37 -8.27 -2.80
C GLY A 152 -4.54 -9.54 -2.62
N VAL A 153 -3.79 -9.92 -3.63
CA VAL A 153 -2.89 -11.10 -3.67
C VAL A 153 -1.93 -11.17 -2.49
N ILE A 154 -1.47 -10.03 -1.97
CA ILE A 154 -0.56 -9.99 -0.80
C ILE A 154 -1.12 -10.64 0.46
N TYR A 155 -2.43 -10.85 0.55
CA TYR A 155 -3.07 -11.45 1.72
C TYR A 155 -3.24 -12.97 1.62
N ASP A 156 -3.11 -13.50 0.41
CA ASP A 156 -3.40 -14.90 0.12
C ASP A 156 -2.17 -15.66 -0.39
N GLU A 157 -1.18 -14.96 -0.92
CA GLU A 157 0.05 -15.55 -1.46
C GLU A 157 1.29 -15.15 -0.62
N LYS A 158 2.35 -15.94 -0.77
CA LYS A 158 3.63 -15.71 -0.10
C LYS A 158 4.58 -14.89 -0.98
N SER A 159 5.68 -14.42 -0.38
CA SER A 159 6.67 -13.60 -1.07
C SER A 159 7.69 -14.45 -1.84
N ILE A 160 8.46 -13.78 -2.70
CA ILE A 160 9.59 -14.37 -3.42
C ILE A 160 10.61 -15.01 -2.46
N VAL A 161 10.74 -14.52 -1.24
CA VAL A 161 11.61 -15.11 -0.19
C VAL A 161 11.20 -16.55 0.07
N THR A 162 9.90 -16.82 0.12
CA THR A 162 9.37 -18.18 0.28
C THR A 162 9.66 -19.05 -0.96
N ALA A 163 9.56 -18.50 -2.16
CA ALA A 163 9.92 -19.22 -3.38
C ALA A 163 11.38 -19.70 -3.36
N PHE A 164 12.31 -18.84 -2.98
CA PHE A 164 13.72 -19.20 -2.81
C PHE A 164 13.92 -20.27 -1.72
N LYS A 165 13.18 -20.15 -0.60
CA LYS A 165 13.23 -21.13 0.48
C LYS A 165 12.70 -22.50 0.03
N GLU A 166 11.61 -22.56 -0.73
CA GLU A 166 11.10 -23.80 -1.33
C GLU A 166 12.10 -24.42 -2.32
N ALA A 167 12.81 -23.59 -3.08
CA ALA A 167 13.87 -24.04 -3.99
C ALA A 167 15.17 -24.48 -3.28
N GLY A 168 15.18 -24.55 -1.94
CA GLY A 168 16.30 -25.04 -1.15
C GLY A 168 17.38 -24.01 -0.81
N PHE A 169 17.15 -22.73 -1.06
CA PHE A 169 18.06 -21.67 -0.64
C PHE A 169 17.92 -21.33 0.83
N ARG A 170 19.05 -21.02 1.47
CA ARG A 170 19.04 -20.38 2.78
C ARG A 170 18.75 -18.90 2.61
N THR A 171 17.63 -18.44 3.09
CA THR A 171 17.21 -17.02 2.99
C THR A 171 17.55 -16.25 4.25
N LEU A 172 17.91 -14.97 4.07
CA LEU A 172 18.16 -14.01 5.14
C LEU A 172 17.54 -12.69 4.76
N VAL A 173 16.74 -12.10 5.65
CA VAL A 173 16.17 -10.77 5.49
C VAL A 173 16.85 -9.84 6.49
N ILE A 174 17.41 -8.74 5.98
CA ILE A 174 17.99 -7.66 6.78
C ILE A 174 17.17 -6.41 6.49
N ALA A 175 16.60 -5.82 7.53
CA ALA A 175 15.79 -4.60 7.41
C ALA A 175 16.22 -3.55 8.43
N ASN A 176 16.24 -2.30 7.99
CA ASN A 176 16.49 -1.14 8.85
C ASN A 176 15.18 -0.52 9.38
N GLN A 177 14.05 -1.18 9.15
CA GLN A 177 12.71 -0.77 9.60
C GLN A 177 12.11 -1.81 10.55
N LYS A 178 11.17 -1.38 11.41
CA LYS A 178 10.41 -2.30 12.24
C LYS A 178 9.57 -3.26 11.37
N LEU A 179 9.91 -4.54 11.39
CA LEU A 179 9.18 -5.58 10.64
C LEU A 179 7.82 -5.91 11.27
N THR A 180 7.65 -5.67 12.58
CA THR A 180 6.47 -6.12 13.35
C THR A 180 5.15 -5.43 13.04
N THR A 181 5.16 -4.30 12.33
CA THR A 181 3.96 -3.49 12.05
C THR A 181 3.57 -3.43 10.58
N SER A 182 4.31 -4.10 9.72
CA SER A 182 4.07 -4.08 8.26
C SER A 182 3.94 -5.49 7.68
N MET A 183 3.30 -5.62 6.54
CA MET A 183 3.27 -6.87 5.76
C MET A 183 4.66 -7.38 5.40
N ILE A 184 5.69 -6.53 5.43
CA ILE A 184 7.10 -6.93 5.22
C ILE A 184 7.56 -7.94 6.29
N GLY A 185 7.04 -7.81 7.51
CA GLY A 185 7.35 -8.77 8.59
C GLY A 185 6.56 -10.08 8.52
N ALA A 186 5.55 -10.15 7.66
CA ALA A 186 4.77 -11.36 7.43
C ALA A 186 5.38 -12.26 6.33
N PHE A 187 6.25 -11.71 5.50
CA PHE A 187 7.00 -12.40 4.44
C PHE A 187 8.29 -13.02 4.96
#